data_89df8d8bf8a3d508b48fd862ceb8c288
#
_entry.id   89df8d8bf8a3d508b48fd862ceb8c288
#
_cell.length_a   1.000
_cell.length_b   1.000
_cell.length_c   1.000
_cell.angle_alpha   90.00
_cell.angle_beta   90.00
_cell.angle_gamma   90.00
#
_symmetry.space_group_name_H-M   'P 1'
#
loop_
_entity.id
_entity.type
_entity.pdbx_description
1 polymer ?
#
loop_
_entity_poly.entity_id
_entity_poly.type
_entity_poly.pdbx_seq_one_letter_code
_entity_poly.pdbx_strand_id
1 'polypeptide(L)'
;MPPGGDEVLIRRARPGDAASIAGVRIDAWRASYRGLVPDSYLDHLKPEESVKLWEQVLEASSDAACTFVAEAGGEIIGFASGMTLAEARFGCDAELTAICVLPDEQRRGLGKRLLANVAATLISAGATGLMAWVLSKNEGAGEFFKALGAERLYEQTFTWDDGSELDETGFVWRKLRS
;
A
#
# COMPACT_ATOMS: atom_id res chain seq x y z
N MET A 1 16.44 -3.77 -29.80
CA MET A 1 15.93 -3.05 -28.67
C MET A 1 15.76 -3.99 -27.45
N PRO A 2 16.41 -3.69 -26.40
CA PRO A 2 16.18 -4.46 -25.20
C PRO A 2 14.97 -3.90 -24.48
N PRO A 3 13.79 -4.28 -24.85
CA PRO A 3 12.61 -3.72 -24.23
C PRO A 3 12.44 -4.15 -22.80
N GLY A 4 13.10 -5.21 -22.44
CA GLY A 4 12.80 -5.86 -21.19
C GLY A 4 13.12 -5.05 -19.94
N GLY A 5 14.08 -4.11 -20.02
CA GLY A 5 14.50 -3.36 -18.86
C GLY A 5 13.46 -2.40 -18.33
N ASP A 6 12.56 -1.93 -19.19
CA ASP A 6 11.59 -0.90 -18.83
C ASP A 6 10.16 -1.43 -18.69
N GLU A 7 9.92 -2.69 -19.05
CA GLU A 7 8.59 -3.26 -18.90
C GLU A 7 8.32 -3.66 -17.47
N VAL A 8 7.17 -3.24 -16.96
CA VAL A 8 6.72 -3.61 -15.63
C VAL A 8 5.43 -4.41 -15.73
N LEU A 9 5.47 -5.60 -15.16
CA LEU A 9 4.30 -6.46 -15.06
C LEU A 9 3.60 -6.25 -13.72
N ILE A 10 2.31 -5.98 -13.75
CA ILE A 10 1.50 -5.98 -12.54
C ILE A 10 0.80 -7.33 -12.47
N ARG A 11 1.03 -8.07 -11.40
CA ARG A 11 0.46 -9.39 -11.21
C ARG A 11 0.05 -9.64 -9.77
N ARG A 12 -0.75 -10.65 -9.56
CA ARG A 12 -1.12 -11.08 -8.21
C ARG A 12 0.10 -11.60 -7.48
N ALA A 13 0.25 -11.23 -6.22
CA ALA A 13 1.34 -11.73 -5.40
C ALA A 13 1.15 -13.21 -5.05
N ARG A 14 2.24 -13.92 -4.89
CA ARG A 14 2.29 -15.33 -4.51
C ARG A 14 3.02 -15.45 -3.16
N PRO A 15 2.82 -16.52 -2.39
CA PRO A 15 3.51 -16.68 -1.10
C PRO A 15 5.03 -16.52 -1.19
N GLY A 16 5.65 -16.94 -2.29
CA GLY A 16 7.08 -16.77 -2.51
C GLY A 16 7.55 -15.33 -2.64
N ASP A 17 6.63 -14.37 -2.79
CA ASP A 17 6.96 -12.95 -2.92
C ASP A 17 7.12 -12.25 -1.57
N ALA A 18 6.83 -12.92 -0.46
CA ALA A 18 6.80 -12.30 0.87
C ALA A 18 8.09 -11.57 1.24
N ALA A 19 9.25 -12.17 0.97
CA ALA A 19 10.53 -11.55 1.29
C ALA A 19 10.75 -10.27 0.47
N SER A 20 10.41 -10.30 -0.82
CA SER A 20 10.56 -9.14 -1.70
C SER A 20 9.62 -8.01 -1.30
N ILE A 21 8.38 -8.34 -0.95
CA ILE A 21 7.39 -7.35 -0.50
C ILE A 21 7.87 -6.70 0.81
N ALA A 22 8.33 -7.50 1.76
CA ALA A 22 8.85 -6.97 3.03
C ALA A 22 10.04 -6.03 2.79
N GLY A 23 10.93 -6.39 1.89
CA GLY A 23 12.07 -5.55 1.52
C GLY A 23 11.65 -4.20 0.92
N VAL A 24 10.72 -4.23 -0.03
CA VAL A 24 10.21 -3.01 -0.65
C VAL A 24 9.55 -2.11 0.40
N ARG A 25 8.75 -2.70 1.29
CA ARG A 25 8.08 -1.94 2.34
C ARG A 25 9.08 -1.23 3.25
N ILE A 26 10.09 -1.95 3.70
CA ILE A 26 11.11 -1.39 4.60
C ILE A 26 11.88 -0.27 3.89
N ASP A 27 12.33 -0.51 2.68
CA ASP A 27 13.09 0.49 1.91
C ASP A 27 12.25 1.73 1.63
N ALA A 28 10.99 1.55 1.23
CA ALA A 28 10.10 2.66 0.96
C ALA A 28 9.79 3.45 2.23
N TRP A 29 9.57 2.76 3.36
CA TRP A 29 9.32 3.42 4.64
C TRP A 29 10.52 4.22 5.11
N ARG A 30 11.72 3.65 5.01
CA ARG A 30 12.94 4.38 5.40
C ARG A 30 13.15 5.62 4.55
N ALA A 31 12.90 5.52 3.26
CA ALA A 31 13.06 6.66 2.36
C ALA A 31 11.98 7.73 2.58
N SER A 32 10.71 7.33 2.74
CA SER A 32 9.57 8.25 2.80
C SER A 32 9.34 8.85 4.17
N TYR A 33 9.65 8.11 5.22
CA TYR A 33 9.29 8.50 6.59
C TYR A 33 10.46 8.93 7.46
N ARG A 34 11.68 8.94 6.95
CA ARG A 34 12.82 9.51 7.67
C ARG A 34 12.52 10.97 7.93
N GLY A 35 12.54 11.39 9.22
CA GLY A 35 12.16 12.73 9.61
C GLY A 35 10.67 12.93 9.89
N LEU A 36 9.82 11.98 9.52
CA LEU A 36 8.37 12.02 9.79
C LEU A 36 7.96 11.11 10.92
N VAL A 37 8.68 10.00 11.11
CA VAL A 37 8.51 9.08 12.24
C VAL A 37 9.84 9.01 12.99
N PRO A 38 9.85 8.53 14.24
CA PRO A 38 11.11 8.41 14.99
C PRO A 38 12.14 7.55 14.24
N ASP A 39 13.38 8.04 14.15
CA ASP A 39 14.46 7.31 13.49
C ASP A 39 14.69 5.94 14.11
N SER A 40 14.55 5.85 15.45
CA SER A 40 14.70 4.58 16.14
C SER A 40 13.72 3.53 15.63
N TYR A 41 12.50 3.91 15.31
CA TYR A 41 11.52 2.99 14.75
C TYR A 41 11.98 2.47 13.39
N LEU A 42 12.41 3.38 12.50
CA LEU A 42 12.86 3.00 11.16
C LEU A 42 14.12 2.11 11.20
N ASP A 43 15.00 2.39 12.14
CA ASP A 43 16.26 1.64 12.28
C ASP A 43 16.06 0.26 12.89
N HIS A 44 14.95 0.05 13.61
CA HIS A 44 14.63 -1.22 14.26
C HIS A 44 13.60 -2.06 13.50
N LEU A 45 13.29 -1.70 12.26
CA LEU A 45 12.43 -2.54 11.42
C LEU A 45 13.16 -3.87 11.17
N LYS A 46 12.47 -4.96 11.50
CA LYS A 46 13.07 -6.31 11.43
C LYS A 46 12.56 -7.04 10.19
N PRO A 47 13.41 -7.26 9.18
CA PRO A 47 12.99 -7.93 7.95
C PRO A 47 12.36 -9.30 8.19
N GLU A 48 12.93 -10.10 9.11
CA GLU A 48 12.44 -11.45 9.35
C GLU A 48 10.99 -11.48 9.86
N GLU A 49 10.64 -10.55 10.74
CA GLU A 49 9.27 -10.45 11.26
C GLU A 49 8.31 -10.01 10.16
N SER A 50 8.74 -9.08 9.32
CA SER A 50 7.95 -8.61 8.19
C SER A 50 7.71 -9.73 7.18
N VAL A 51 8.73 -10.54 6.88
CA VAL A 51 8.59 -11.67 5.95
C VAL A 51 7.54 -12.65 6.46
N LYS A 52 7.60 -13.01 7.74
CA LYS A 52 6.62 -13.93 8.33
C LYS A 52 5.20 -13.39 8.24
N LEU A 53 5.03 -12.11 8.54
CA LEU A 53 3.72 -11.47 8.45
C LEU A 53 3.19 -11.51 7.01
N TRP A 54 4.03 -11.18 6.03
CA TRP A 54 3.61 -11.20 4.63
C TRP A 54 3.34 -12.61 4.11
N GLU A 55 4.09 -13.61 4.58
CA GLU A 55 3.78 -15.00 4.26
C GLU A 55 2.34 -15.34 4.69
N GLN A 56 1.94 -14.96 5.90
CA GLN A 56 0.60 -15.18 6.40
C GLN A 56 -0.45 -14.43 5.57
N VAL A 57 -0.17 -13.17 5.24
CA VAL A 57 -1.07 -12.36 4.42
C VAL A 57 -1.30 -13.01 3.05
N LEU A 58 -0.22 -13.47 2.41
CA LEU A 58 -0.31 -14.05 1.07
C LEU A 58 -0.97 -15.42 1.08
N GLU A 59 -0.74 -16.23 2.12
CA GLU A 59 -1.42 -17.51 2.27
C GLU A 59 -2.92 -17.35 2.44
N ALA A 60 -3.36 -16.27 3.08
CA ALA A 60 -4.77 -15.97 3.29
C ALA A 60 -5.41 -15.20 2.13
N SER A 61 -4.68 -15.02 1.02
CA SER A 61 -5.12 -14.21 -0.12
C SER A 61 -6.41 -14.74 -0.75
N SER A 62 -7.29 -13.81 -1.11
CA SER A 62 -8.55 -14.08 -1.81
C SER A 62 -8.93 -12.80 -2.57
N ASP A 63 -10.08 -12.80 -3.24
CA ASP A 63 -10.56 -11.56 -3.87
C ASP A 63 -10.99 -10.51 -2.82
N ALA A 64 -11.29 -10.97 -1.61
CA ALA A 64 -11.66 -10.07 -0.51
C ALA A 64 -10.44 -9.57 0.29
N ALA A 65 -9.27 -10.14 0.06
CA ALA A 65 -8.02 -9.73 0.72
C ALA A 65 -6.87 -10.02 -0.26
N CYS A 66 -6.53 -9.06 -1.08
CA CYS A 66 -5.63 -9.27 -2.22
C CYS A 66 -4.39 -8.40 -2.16
N THR A 67 -3.31 -8.90 -2.76
CA THR A 67 -2.05 -8.17 -2.91
C THR A 67 -1.58 -8.30 -4.35
N PHE A 68 -1.14 -7.18 -4.92
CA PHE A 68 -0.55 -7.13 -6.26
C PHE A 68 0.87 -6.61 -6.17
N VAL A 69 1.72 -7.08 -7.05
CA VAL A 69 3.12 -6.65 -7.14
C VAL A 69 3.43 -6.08 -8.51
N ALA A 70 4.37 -5.17 -8.55
CA ALA A 70 4.96 -4.65 -9.77
C ALA A 70 6.33 -5.31 -9.93
N GLU A 71 6.53 -6.02 -11.03
CA GLU A 71 7.74 -6.80 -11.30
C GLU A 71 8.41 -6.26 -12.55
N ALA A 72 9.70 -5.97 -12.44
CA ALA A 72 10.52 -5.50 -13.55
C ALA A 72 11.81 -6.30 -13.57
N GLY A 73 12.11 -6.94 -14.71
CA GLY A 73 13.33 -7.73 -14.84
C GLY A 73 13.46 -8.86 -13.82
N GLY A 74 12.34 -9.41 -13.38
CA GLY A 74 12.33 -10.47 -12.37
C GLY A 74 12.39 -9.98 -10.93
N GLU A 75 12.46 -8.68 -10.72
CA GLU A 75 12.50 -8.09 -9.38
C GLU A 75 11.22 -7.36 -9.04
N ILE A 76 10.77 -7.48 -7.79
CA ILE A 76 9.60 -6.76 -7.32
C ILE A 76 10.04 -5.37 -6.87
N ILE A 77 9.43 -4.35 -7.47
CA ILE A 77 9.76 -2.94 -7.24
C ILE A 77 8.63 -2.15 -6.59
N GLY A 78 7.49 -2.77 -6.39
CA GLY A 78 6.36 -2.16 -5.72
C GLY A 78 5.28 -3.16 -5.41
N PHE A 79 4.35 -2.79 -4.53
CA PHE A 79 3.20 -3.62 -4.21
C PHE A 79 2.05 -2.77 -3.67
N ALA A 80 0.86 -3.34 -3.71
CA ALA A 80 -0.32 -2.78 -3.03
C ALA A 80 -1.17 -3.90 -2.49
N SER A 81 -1.79 -3.67 -1.35
CA SER A 81 -2.62 -4.65 -0.68
C SER A 81 -3.92 -3.98 -0.21
N GLY A 82 -5.02 -4.70 -0.29
CA GLY A 82 -6.31 -4.21 0.16
C GLY A 82 -7.21 -5.34 0.61
N MET A 83 -8.27 -4.98 1.34
CA MET A 83 -9.21 -5.96 1.87
C MET A 83 -10.61 -5.36 2.01
N THR A 84 -11.63 -6.22 1.92
CA THR A 84 -12.97 -5.83 2.31
C THR A 84 -13.07 -5.83 3.83
N LEU A 85 -13.96 -5.01 4.37
CA LEU A 85 -14.16 -4.90 5.81
C LEU A 85 -15.43 -5.66 6.19
N ALA A 86 -15.38 -6.39 7.31
CA ALA A 86 -16.56 -7.09 7.83
C ALA A 86 -17.65 -6.10 8.23
N GLU A 87 -17.24 -4.93 8.72
CA GLU A 87 -18.15 -3.84 9.05
C GLU A 87 -17.65 -2.58 8.37
N ALA A 88 -18.56 -1.84 7.72
CA ALA A 88 -18.21 -0.60 7.04
C ALA A 88 -17.65 0.41 8.05
N ARG A 89 -16.61 1.13 7.64
CA ARG A 89 -15.97 2.17 8.44
C ARG A 89 -15.91 3.44 7.61
N PHE A 90 -16.34 4.55 8.20
CA PHE A 90 -16.31 5.85 7.52
C PHE A 90 -17.02 5.82 6.16
N GLY A 91 -18.09 5.00 6.07
CA GLY A 91 -18.86 4.88 4.84
C GLY A 91 -18.21 4.00 3.77
N CYS A 92 -17.13 3.29 4.11
CA CYS A 92 -16.41 2.41 3.18
C CYS A 92 -16.44 0.97 3.65
N ASP A 93 -16.58 0.05 2.70
CA ASP A 93 -16.58 -1.39 2.95
C ASP A 93 -15.29 -2.07 2.51
N ALA A 94 -14.27 -1.30 2.17
CA ALA A 94 -12.95 -1.82 1.83
C ALA A 94 -11.86 -0.83 2.22
N GLU A 95 -10.67 -1.34 2.44
CA GLU A 95 -9.50 -0.54 2.81
C GLU A 95 -8.30 -0.92 1.95
N LEU A 96 -7.59 0.11 1.46
CA LEU A 96 -6.25 -0.05 0.89
C LEU A 96 -5.29 -0.07 2.07
N THR A 97 -4.76 -1.24 2.41
CA THR A 97 -3.97 -1.43 3.62
C THR A 97 -2.51 -1.04 3.46
N ALA A 98 -1.98 -1.13 2.24
CA ALA A 98 -0.61 -0.73 1.95
C ALA A 98 -0.45 -0.44 0.47
N ILE A 99 0.40 0.52 0.15
CA ILE A 99 0.89 0.75 -1.21
C ILE A 99 2.30 1.34 -1.10
N CYS A 100 3.25 0.69 -1.76
CA CYS A 100 4.64 1.10 -1.75
C CYS A 100 5.26 0.87 -3.12
N VAL A 101 6.07 1.85 -3.56
CA VAL A 101 6.89 1.73 -4.77
C VAL A 101 8.29 2.20 -4.38
N LEU A 102 9.31 1.47 -4.81
CA LEU A 102 10.69 1.85 -4.50
C LEU A 102 10.96 3.28 -4.97
N PRO A 103 11.74 4.08 -4.21
CA PRO A 103 11.95 5.49 -4.54
C PRO A 103 12.43 5.73 -5.98
N ASP A 104 13.35 4.92 -6.47
CA ASP A 104 13.89 5.07 -7.81
C ASP A 104 12.91 4.70 -8.92
N GLU A 105 11.81 4.04 -8.56
CA GLU A 105 10.80 3.55 -9.50
C GLU A 105 9.51 4.35 -9.45
N GLN A 106 9.46 5.39 -8.63
CA GLN A 106 8.28 6.25 -8.52
C GLN A 106 8.13 7.14 -9.76
N ARG A 107 6.93 7.71 -9.92
CA ARG A 107 6.58 8.60 -11.04
C ARG A 107 6.51 7.91 -12.41
N ARG A 108 6.35 6.58 -12.42
CA ARG A 108 6.17 5.80 -13.64
C ARG A 108 4.74 5.27 -13.78
N GLY A 109 3.82 5.77 -12.97
CA GLY A 109 2.44 5.31 -12.99
C GLY A 109 2.21 3.96 -12.32
N LEU A 110 3.20 3.41 -11.62
CA LEU A 110 3.10 2.09 -11.00
C LEU A 110 2.10 2.07 -9.86
N GLY A 111 2.11 3.10 -9.02
CA GLY A 111 1.15 3.18 -7.91
C GLY A 111 -0.29 3.20 -8.41
N LYS A 112 -0.56 3.95 -9.47
CA LYS A 112 -1.88 3.99 -10.09
C LYS A 112 -2.30 2.63 -10.62
N ARG A 113 -1.39 1.92 -11.30
CA ARG A 113 -1.67 0.59 -11.85
C ARG A 113 -1.92 -0.44 -10.74
N LEU A 114 -1.10 -0.39 -9.68
CA LEU A 114 -1.27 -1.26 -8.52
C LEU A 114 -2.61 -1.02 -7.84
N LEU A 115 -2.93 0.24 -7.57
CA LEU A 115 -4.20 0.60 -6.94
C LEU A 115 -5.39 0.16 -7.79
N ALA A 116 -5.32 0.36 -9.11
CA ALA A 116 -6.39 -0.03 -10.02
C ALA A 116 -6.66 -1.53 -9.95
N ASN A 117 -5.62 -2.36 -9.87
CA ASN A 117 -5.77 -3.81 -9.77
C ASN A 117 -6.38 -4.22 -8.42
N VAL A 118 -5.94 -3.62 -7.33
CA VAL A 118 -6.52 -3.88 -6.01
C VAL A 118 -8.00 -3.49 -6.01
N ALA A 119 -8.31 -2.28 -6.49
CA ALA A 119 -9.69 -1.80 -6.50
C ALA A 119 -10.59 -2.70 -7.34
N ALA A 120 -10.16 -3.08 -8.54
CA ALA A 120 -10.94 -3.96 -9.42
C ALA A 120 -11.24 -5.31 -8.75
N THR A 121 -10.24 -5.87 -8.06
CA THR A 121 -10.42 -7.15 -7.35
C THR A 121 -11.39 -7.01 -6.20
N LEU A 122 -11.28 -5.95 -5.41
CA LEU A 122 -12.20 -5.71 -4.29
C LEU A 122 -13.62 -5.43 -4.78
N ILE A 123 -13.78 -4.72 -5.90
CA ILE A 123 -15.08 -4.51 -6.52
C ILE A 123 -15.71 -5.85 -6.90
N SER A 124 -14.93 -6.76 -7.47
CA SER A 124 -15.46 -8.10 -7.82
C SER A 124 -15.85 -8.89 -6.59
N ALA A 125 -15.30 -8.57 -5.42
CA ALA A 125 -15.69 -9.16 -4.14
C ALA A 125 -16.85 -8.40 -3.46
N GLY A 126 -17.42 -7.40 -4.13
CA GLY A 126 -18.58 -6.68 -3.64
C GLY A 126 -18.32 -5.30 -3.05
N ALA A 127 -17.08 -4.81 -3.05
CA ALA A 127 -16.75 -3.52 -2.47
C ALA A 127 -17.36 -2.36 -3.27
N THR A 128 -17.84 -1.34 -2.57
CA THR A 128 -18.43 -0.14 -3.18
C THR A 128 -17.69 1.13 -2.80
N GLY A 129 -16.97 1.14 -1.68
CA GLY A 129 -16.18 2.28 -1.23
C GLY A 129 -14.85 1.84 -0.64
N LEU A 130 -13.80 2.60 -0.92
CA LEU A 130 -12.44 2.28 -0.48
C LEU A 130 -11.90 3.43 0.37
N MET A 131 -11.18 3.10 1.43
CA MET A 131 -10.50 4.10 2.23
C MET A 131 -9.02 3.75 2.38
N ALA A 132 -8.20 4.76 2.64
CA ALA A 132 -6.78 4.59 2.91
C ALA A 132 -6.34 5.62 3.95
N TRP A 133 -5.45 5.21 4.85
CA TRP A 133 -4.84 6.09 5.84
C TRP A 133 -3.39 6.35 5.48
N VAL A 134 -2.98 7.61 5.57
CA VAL A 134 -1.58 8.00 5.39
C VAL A 134 -1.18 8.97 6.47
N LEU A 135 0.10 9.02 6.80
CA LEU A 135 0.60 10.04 7.72
C LEU A 135 0.29 11.41 7.14
N SER A 136 -0.28 12.32 7.96
CA SER A 136 -0.68 13.64 7.47
C SER A 136 0.48 14.44 6.90
N LYS A 137 1.69 14.23 7.42
CA LYS A 137 2.90 14.88 6.95
C LYS A 137 3.42 14.33 5.63
N ASN A 138 2.92 13.17 5.19
CA ASN A 138 3.28 12.60 3.89
C ASN A 138 2.41 13.22 2.80
N GLU A 139 2.70 14.46 2.46
CA GLU A 139 1.90 15.23 1.51
C GLU A 139 1.89 14.62 0.12
N GLY A 140 2.99 13.99 -0.29
CA GLY A 140 3.09 13.34 -1.60
C GLY A 140 2.08 12.21 -1.76
N ALA A 141 1.90 11.39 -0.73
CA ALA A 141 0.91 10.32 -0.76
C ALA A 141 -0.51 10.90 -0.85
N GLY A 142 -0.79 11.98 -0.09
CA GLY A 142 -2.08 12.66 -0.16
C GLY A 142 -2.40 13.20 -1.54
N GLU A 143 -1.44 13.86 -2.16
CA GLU A 143 -1.62 14.38 -3.52
C GLU A 143 -1.82 13.25 -4.52
N PHE A 144 -1.11 12.13 -4.36
CA PHE A 144 -1.29 10.95 -5.20
C PHE A 144 -2.73 10.44 -5.12
N PHE A 145 -3.28 10.28 -3.91
CA PHE A 145 -4.65 9.79 -3.73
C PHE A 145 -5.68 10.78 -4.29
N LYS A 146 -5.48 12.06 -4.06
CA LYS A 146 -6.37 13.09 -4.62
C LYS A 146 -6.38 13.05 -6.15
N ALA A 147 -5.21 12.89 -6.76
CA ALA A 147 -5.09 12.81 -8.21
C ALA A 147 -5.86 11.62 -8.79
N LEU A 148 -6.05 10.58 -7.98
CA LEU A 148 -6.82 9.39 -8.36
C LEU A 148 -8.30 9.47 -7.96
N GLY A 149 -8.75 10.63 -7.51
CA GLY A 149 -10.16 10.87 -7.22
C GLY A 149 -10.60 10.67 -5.78
N ALA A 150 -9.67 10.44 -4.86
CA ALA A 150 -10.01 10.30 -3.45
C ALA A 150 -10.31 11.66 -2.83
N GLU A 151 -11.21 11.66 -1.84
CA GLU A 151 -11.51 12.84 -1.04
C GLU A 151 -10.81 12.73 0.31
N ARG A 152 -10.23 13.83 0.76
CA ARG A 152 -9.64 13.91 2.10
C ARG A 152 -10.77 14.23 3.08
N LEU A 153 -11.17 13.27 3.91
CA LEU A 153 -12.36 13.42 4.74
C LEU A 153 -12.14 13.28 6.24
N TYR A 154 -11.11 12.55 6.66
CA TYR A 154 -10.95 12.21 8.06
C TYR A 154 -9.54 12.47 8.54
N GLU A 155 -9.41 12.70 9.86
CA GLU A 155 -8.12 12.83 10.53
C GLU A 155 -8.20 12.10 11.85
N GLN A 156 -7.09 11.47 12.26
CA GLN A 156 -6.96 10.84 13.55
C GLN A 156 -5.53 10.94 14.03
N THR A 157 -5.34 10.84 15.35
CA THR A 157 -4.01 10.82 15.96
C THR A 157 -3.82 9.47 16.63
N PHE A 158 -2.64 8.88 16.47
CA PHE A 158 -2.32 7.65 17.19
C PHE A 158 -0.97 7.80 17.90
N THR A 159 -0.81 7.02 18.97
CA THR A 159 0.38 7.05 19.81
C THR A 159 1.20 5.79 19.52
N TRP A 160 2.47 5.99 19.20
CA TRP A 160 3.41 4.88 18.98
C TRP A 160 3.98 4.38 20.32
N ASP A 161 4.66 3.24 20.28
CA ASP A 161 5.21 2.59 21.47
C ASP A 161 6.17 3.48 22.26
N ASP A 162 6.86 4.39 21.59
CA ASP A 162 7.78 5.33 22.22
C ASP A 162 7.10 6.56 22.80
N GLY A 163 5.76 6.66 22.72
CA GLY A 163 4.99 7.79 23.20
C GLY A 163 4.81 8.91 22.17
N SER A 164 5.40 8.80 20.99
CA SER A 164 5.22 9.80 19.94
C SER A 164 3.79 9.77 19.42
N GLU A 165 3.24 10.97 19.15
CA GLU A 165 1.93 11.09 18.54
C GLU A 165 2.08 11.42 17.06
N LEU A 166 1.36 10.73 16.21
CA LEU A 166 1.38 10.94 14.77
C LEU A 166 -0.04 11.12 14.25
N ASP A 167 -0.20 12.10 13.38
CA ASP A 167 -1.49 12.35 12.75
C ASP A 167 -1.59 11.59 11.43
N GLU A 168 -2.75 10.99 11.21
CA GLU A 168 -3.07 10.32 9.97
C GLU A 168 -4.26 11.00 9.30
N THR A 169 -4.23 11.03 7.97
CA THR A 169 -5.32 11.55 7.16
C THR A 169 -5.97 10.41 6.41
N GLY A 170 -7.30 10.35 6.46
CA GLY A 170 -8.09 9.35 5.76
C GLY A 170 -8.59 9.87 4.42
N PHE A 171 -8.30 9.10 3.38
CA PHE A 171 -8.75 9.37 2.02
C PHE A 171 -9.79 8.35 1.62
N VAL A 172 -10.84 8.78 0.92
CA VAL A 172 -11.99 7.95 0.62
C VAL A 172 -12.37 8.05 -0.85
N TRP A 173 -12.57 6.90 -1.48
CA TRP A 173 -13.22 6.76 -2.78
C TRP A 173 -14.62 6.22 -2.51
N ARG A 174 -15.63 7.08 -2.56
CA ARG A 174 -17.01 6.72 -2.19
C ARG A 174 -17.69 5.81 -3.20
N LYS A 175 -17.28 5.90 -4.45
CA LYS A 175 -17.84 5.08 -5.53
C LYS A 175 -16.69 4.49 -6.31
N LEU A 176 -16.33 3.26 -5.96
CA LEU A 176 -15.32 2.55 -6.72
C LEU A 176 -15.87 2.15 -8.07
N ARG A 177 -15.06 2.34 -9.11
CA ARG A 177 -15.38 1.92 -10.46
C ARG A 177 -14.20 1.15 -11.02
N SER A 178 -14.50 0.06 -11.71
CA SER A 178 -13.48 -0.73 -12.41
C SER A 178 -12.92 0.03 -13.61
#